data_4f9160bba916d2082d4bb24cfe17b376
#
_entry.id   4f9160bba916d2082d4bb24cfe17b376
#
_cell.length_a   1.000
_cell.length_b   1.000
_cell.length_c   1.000
_cell.angle_alpha   90.00
_cell.angle_beta   90.00
_cell.angle_gamma   90.00
#
_symmetry.space_group_name_H-M   'P 1'
#
loop_
_entity.id
_entity.type
_entity.pdbx_description
1 polymer ?
#
loop_
_entity_poly.entity_id
_entity_poly.type
_entity_poly.pdbx_seq_one_letter_code
_entity_poly.pdbx_strand_id
1 'polypeptide(L)'
;MIRRLLLVDFENISTFDLSRLEPDVDIVVFVGADQKVPLSLYAAAAQLGDRVIWLKMGGTGHNALDFHIACYLGRVLEISKKYACYVLSRDKGFDPLLKYLNGIGLPCTRIENLAPLGIDLSPEDELNYRRAVEALGKIPKKSRPHSRLSLIKLIAATQRPKPNALQINAILARMQRHKLFYLREDDTVSYG
;
A
#
# COMPACT_ATOMS: atom_id res chain seq x y z
N MET A 1 -9.46 -13.89 -1.63
CA MET A 1 -8.90 -12.54 -1.82
C MET A 1 -7.73 -12.40 -0.84
N ILE A 2 -6.55 -12.01 -1.30
CA ILE A 2 -5.38 -11.75 -0.43
C ILE A 2 -5.61 -10.38 0.24
N ARG A 3 -5.63 -10.33 1.56
CA ARG A 3 -5.67 -9.09 2.34
C ARG A 3 -4.27 -8.50 2.45
N ARG A 4 -4.16 -7.21 2.62
CA ARG A 4 -2.89 -6.52 2.84
C ARG A 4 -2.76 -6.19 4.31
N LEU A 5 -1.58 -6.45 4.87
CA LEU A 5 -1.25 -6.15 6.25
C LEU A 5 -0.07 -5.19 6.30
N LEU A 6 -0.29 -4.01 6.83
CA LEU A 6 0.73 -3.01 7.06
C LEU A 6 1.22 -3.10 8.50
N LEU A 7 2.51 -3.35 8.67
CA LEU A 7 3.20 -3.28 9.96
C LEU A 7 4.02 -2.00 9.99
N VAL A 8 3.72 -1.11 10.92
CA VAL A 8 4.38 0.19 11.03
C VAL A 8 5.42 0.15 12.12
N ASP A 9 6.66 0.36 11.75
CA ASP A 9 7.78 0.64 12.65
C ASP A 9 7.73 2.13 13.03
N PHE A 10 7.05 2.43 14.15
CA PHE A 10 6.83 3.80 14.57
C PHE A 10 8.09 4.49 15.10
N GLU A 11 9.11 3.74 15.49
CA GLU A 11 10.41 4.31 15.86
C GLU A 11 11.13 4.92 14.67
N ASN A 12 10.98 4.29 13.51
CA ASN A 12 11.66 4.69 12.29
C ASN A 12 10.83 5.68 11.45
N ILE A 13 9.51 5.47 11.40
CA ILE A 13 8.58 6.34 10.66
C ILE A 13 7.41 6.73 11.56
N SER A 14 7.53 7.89 12.19
CA SER A 14 6.53 8.43 13.12
C SER A 14 5.48 9.35 12.47
N THR A 15 5.65 9.66 11.19
CA THR A 15 4.75 10.56 10.45
C THR A 15 4.25 9.89 9.18
N PHE A 16 2.96 9.60 9.11
CA PHE A 16 2.27 9.01 7.96
C PHE A 16 0.77 9.33 8.03
N ASP A 17 0.11 9.30 6.87
CA ASP A 17 -1.31 9.63 6.75
C ASP A 17 -2.15 8.36 6.54
N LEU A 18 -2.83 7.94 7.59
CA LEU A 18 -3.72 6.77 7.58
C LEU A 18 -5.02 6.99 6.80
N SER A 19 -5.44 8.25 6.61
CA SER A 19 -6.73 8.57 5.96
C SER A 19 -6.79 8.14 4.49
N ARG A 20 -5.63 7.85 3.92
CA ARG A 20 -5.45 7.53 2.51
C ARG A 20 -5.29 6.04 2.23
N LEU A 21 -5.35 5.17 3.23
CA LEU A 21 -5.18 3.73 3.02
C LEU A 21 -6.43 3.08 2.43
N GLU A 22 -6.20 2.17 1.47
CA GLU A 22 -7.28 1.39 0.87
C GLU A 22 -8.06 0.57 1.92
N PRO A 23 -9.35 0.31 1.71
CA PRO A 23 -10.20 -0.37 2.71
C PRO A 23 -9.79 -1.80 3.04
N ASP A 24 -9.01 -2.48 2.17
CA ASP A 24 -8.54 -3.85 2.36
C ASP A 24 -7.18 -3.96 3.08
N VAL A 25 -6.65 -2.84 3.59
CA VAL A 25 -5.40 -2.80 4.37
C VAL A 25 -5.72 -2.85 5.86
N ASP A 26 -5.30 -3.91 6.52
CA ASP A 26 -5.25 -3.98 7.98
C ASP A 26 -3.91 -3.42 8.47
N ILE A 27 -3.87 -2.78 9.62
CA ILE A 27 -2.73 -2.00 10.09
C ILE A 27 -2.37 -2.41 11.50
N VAL A 28 -1.10 -2.67 11.74
CA VAL A 28 -0.55 -2.87 13.07
C VAL A 28 0.57 -1.85 13.28
N VAL A 29 0.40 -0.96 14.24
CA VAL A 29 1.39 0.06 14.60
C VAL A 29 2.15 -0.40 15.82
N PHE A 30 3.45 -0.63 15.65
CA PHE A 30 4.37 -0.97 16.74
C PHE A 30 4.97 0.31 17.30
N VAL A 31 4.73 0.55 18.58
CA VAL A 31 5.16 1.77 19.28
C VAL A 31 6.15 1.41 20.37
N GLY A 32 7.32 2.02 20.36
CA GLY A 32 8.33 1.81 21.40
C GLY A 32 7.84 2.22 22.78
N ALA A 33 8.46 1.65 23.84
CA ALA A 33 8.02 1.81 25.23
C ALA A 33 7.89 3.28 25.66
N ASP A 34 8.85 4.12 25.25
CA ASP A 34 8.92 5.53 25.63
C ASP A 34 8.35 6.48 24.58
N GLN A 35 7.87 5.96 23.46
CA GLN A 35 7.32 6.78 22.39
C GLN A 35 5.92 7.30 22.73
N LYS A 36 5.70 8.56 22.31
CA LYS A 36 4.39 9.22 22.37
C LYS A 36 3.79 9.29 20.97
N VAL A 37 2.60 8.77 20.83
CA VAL A 37 1.85 8.86 19.56
C VAL A 37 1.07 10.18 19.55
N PRO A 38 1.16 11.00 18.50
CA PRO A 38 0.38 12.22 18.38
C PRO A 38 -1.13 11.95 18.43
N LEU A 39 -1.88 12.81 19.12
CA LEU A 39 -3.34 12.68 19.23
C LEU A 39 -4.03 12.72 17.86
N SER A 40 -3.48 13.51 16.91
CA SER A 40 -3.97 13.56 15.53
C SER A 40 -3.90 12.21 14.82
N LEU A 41 -2.85 11.43 15.08
CA LEU A 41 -2.70 10.09 14.50
C LEU A 41 -3.67 9.09 15.13
N TYR A 42 -3.89 9.18 16.46
CA TYR A 42 -4.95 8.39 17.11
C TYR A 42 -6.34 8.73 16.57
N ALA A 43 -6.64 10.01 16.38
CA ALA A 43 -7.91 10.44 15.81
C ALA A 43 -8.10 9.93 14.37
N ALA A 44 -7.06 9.96 13.55
CA ALA A 44 -7.10 9.38 12.20
C ALA A 44 -7.29 7.86 12.22
N ALA A 45 -6.62 7.15 13.12
CA ALA A 45 -6.77 5.71 13.31
C ALA A 45 -8.19 5.31 13.75
N ALA A 46 -8.80 6.10 14.63
CA ALA A 46 -10.18 5.88 15.10
C ALA A 46 -11.20 5.89 13.96
N GLN A 47 -10.97 6.66 12.89
CA GLN A 47 -11.83 6.67 11.70
C GLN A 47 -11.76 5.34 10.90
N LEU A 48 -10.71 4.56 11.11
CA LEU A 48 -10.50 3.28 10.45
C LEU A 48 -11.03 2.09 11.27
N GLY A 49 -11.46 2.34 12.51
CA GLY A 49 -12.04 1.33 13.40
C GLY A 49 -11.10 0.16 13.67
N ASP A 50 -11.63 -1.06 13.63
CA ASP A 50 -10.92 -2.30 13.97
C ASP A 50 -9.78 -2.66 12.99
N ARG A 51 -9.59 -1.89 11.92
CA ARG A 51 -8.49 -2.09 10.99
C ARG A 51 -7.14 -1.65 11.55
N VAL A 52 -7.11 -0.87 12.63
CA VAL A 52 -5.87 -0.39 13.24
C VAL A 52 -5.69 -0.98 14.62
N ILE A 53 -4.61 -1.73 14.78
CA ILE A 53 -4.18 -2.30 16.07
C ILE A 53 -2.92 -1.56 16.52
N TRP A 54 -2.93 -1.09 17.77
CA TRP A 54 -1.78 -0.48 18.40
C TRP A 54 -1.10 -1.49 19.33
N LEU A 55 0.18 -1.73 19.11
CA LEU A 55 1.00 -2.59 19.97
C LEU A 55 2.12 -1.75 20.60
N LYS A 56 1.93 -1.40 21.86
CA LYS A 56 2.97 -0.72 22.64
C LYS A 56 3.91 -1.76 23.24
N MET A 57 5.21 -1.58 23.02
CA MET A 57 6.23 -2.50 23.52
C MET A 57 6.47 -2.33 25.01
N GLY A 58 6.71 -3.43 25.71
CA GLY A 58 6.88 -3.46 27.17
C GLY A 58 8.31 -3.27 27.64
N GLY A 59 9.27 -2.92 26.77
CA GLY A 59 10.68 -2.78 27.13
C GLY A 59 11.44 -1.90 26.15
N THR A 60 12.60 -1.45 26.61
CA THR A 60 13.56 -0.67 25.81
C THR A 60 14.78 -1.54 25.49
N GLY A 61 15.40 -1.34 24.36
CA GLY A 61 16.62 -2.04 23.95
C GLY A 61 16.89 -1.87 22.47
N HIS A 62 18.12 -2.10 22.09
CA HIS A 62 18.52 -2.05 20.68
C HIS A 62 17.71 -3.07 19.87
N ASN A 63 17.07 -2.65 18.79
CA ASN A 63 16.22 -3.47 17.92
C ASN A 63 15.02 -4.15 18.63
N ALA A 64 14.61 -3.68 19.83
CA ALA A 64 13.52 -4.31 20.56
C ALA A 64 12.23 -4.33 19.73
N LEU A 65 11.91 -3.23 19.05
CA LEU A 65 10.74 -3.13 18.21
C LEU A 65 10.83 -4.04 16.97
N ASP A 66 12.01 -4.14 16.36
CA ASP A 66 12.24 -4.99 15.19
C ASP A 66 11.98 -6.47 15.50
N PHE A 67 12.41 -6.95 16.68
CA PHE A 67 12.10 -8.32 17.13
C PHE A 67 10.61 -8.56 17.31
N HIS A 68 9.85 -7.55 17.76
CA HIS A 68 8.40 -7.68 17.88
C HIS A 68 7.73 -7.74 16.51
N ILE A 69 8.18 -6.92 15.54
CA ILE A 69 7.71 -6.98 14.15
C ILE A 69 8.05 -8.34 13.54
N ALA A 70 9.28 -8.83 13.73
CA ALA A 70 9.70 -10.14 13.24
C ALA A 70 8.84 -11.28 13.82
N CYS A 71 8.62 -11.27 15.14
CA CYS A 71 7.75 -12.24 15.82
C CYS A 71 6.32 -12.19 15.28
N TYR A 72 5.79 -11.00 15.04
CA TYR A 72 4.44 -10.83 14.49
C TYR A 72 4.33 -11.39 13.08
N LEU A 73 5.31 -11.15 12.22
CA LEU A 73 5.39 -11.72 10.87
C LEU A 73 5.43 -13.26 10.92
N GLY A 74 6.18 -13.84 11.86
CA GLY A 74 6.20 -15.29 12.11
C GLY A 74 4.81 -15.83 12.47
N ARG A 75 4.06 -15.12 13.34
CA ARG A 75 2.68 -15.50 13.68
C ARG A 75 1.75 -15.40 12.48
N VAL A 76 1.90 -14.39 11.63
CA VAL A 76 1.09 -14.25 10.40
C VAL A 76 1.36 -15.41 9.46
N LEU A 77 2.61 -15.84 9.32
CA LEU A 77 3.01 -17.00 8.51
C LEU A 77 2.29 -18.28 8.97
N GLU A 78 2.20 -18.51 10.28
CA GLU A 78 1.54 -19.67 10.88
C GLU A 78 0.01 -19.63 10.72
N ILE A 79 -0.60 -18.47 10.96
CA ILE A 79 -2.06 -18.34 11.04
C ILE A 79 -2.70 -18.20 9.67
N SER A 80 -2.06 -17.51 8.73
CA SER A 80 -2.71 -17.14 7.49
C SER A 80 -1.78 -16.88 6.32
N LYS A 81 -1.80 -17.79 5.33
CA LYS A 81 -1.19 -17.56 4.00
C LYS A 81 -1.98 -16.58 3.12
N LYS A 82 -2.97 -15.86 3.68
CA LYS A 82 -3.88 -14.98 2.94
C LYS A 82 -3.46 -13.51 2.98
N TYR A 83 -2.33 -13.19 3.62
CA TYR A 83 -1.82 -11.83 3.72
C TYR A 83 -0.64 -11.59 2.79
N ALA A 84 -0.61 -10.40 2.18
CA ALA A 84 0.60 -9.76 1.69
C ALA A 84 1.03 -8.72 2.73
N CYS A 85 2.20 -8.89 3.32
CA CYS A 85 2.69 -8.07 4.40
C CYS A 85 3.57 -6.93 3.89
N TYR A 86 3.41 -5.75 4.47
CA TYR A 86 4.21 -4.57 4.20
C TYR A 86 4.80 -4.04 5.50
N VAL A 87 6.11 -3.88 5.57
CA VAL A 87 6.78 -3.26 6.71
C VAL A 87 7.14 -1.82 6.35
N LEU A 88 6.50 -0.86 7.00
CA LEU A 88 6.78 0.56 6.83
C LEU A 88 7.95 0.94 7.73
N SER A 89 9.14 0.94 7.17
CA SER A 89 10.40 1.31 7.84
C SER A 89 11.46 1.72 6.83
N ARG A 90 12.37 2.62 7.22
CA ARG A 90 13.57 2.95 6.46
C ARG A 90 14.73 2.01 6.80
N ASP A 91 14.60 1.21 7.85
CA ASP A 91 15.65 0.30 8.27
C ASP A 91 15.77 -0.88 7.30
N LYS A 92 16.91 -0.96 6.62
CA LYS A 92 17.26 -2.07 5.72
C LYS A 92 17.57 -3.38 6.47
N GLY A 93 17.70 -3.33 7.80
CA GLY A 93 17.87 -4.52 8.63
C GLY A 93 16.73 -5.54 8.46
N PHE A 94 15.54 -5.08 8.07
CA PHE A 94 14.43 -5.98 7.74
C PHE A 94 14.62 -6.77 6.42
N ASP A 95 15.40 -6.28 5.46
CA ASP A 95 15.45 -6.85 4.11
C ASP A 95 15.85 -8.35 4.11
N PRO A 96 16.84 -8.84 4.90
CA PRO A 96 17.17 -10.27 4.97
C PRO A 96 16.01 -11.13 5.50
N LEU A 97 15.31 -10.65 6.54
CA LEU A 97 14.16 -11.34 7.12
C LEU A 97 13.02 -11.44 6.09
N LEU A 98 12.69 -10.33 5.42
CA LEU A 98 11.61 -10.30 4.44
C LEU A 98 11.93 -11.19 3.23
N LYS A 99 13.19 -11.24 2.80
CA LYS A 99 13.65 -12.19 1.76
C LYS A 99 13.43 -13.64 2.18
N TYR A 100 13.77 -13.99 3.42
CA TYR A 100 13.54 -15.33 3.97
C TYR A 100 12.04 -15.68 3.99
N LEU A 101 11.19 -14.78 4.52
CA LEU A 101 9.75 -14.98 4.60
C LEU A 101 9.09 -15.16 3.23
N ASN A 102 9.52 -14.38 2.23
CA ASN A 102 9.09 -14.58 0.84
C ASN A 102 9.45 -15.96 0.32
N GLY A 103 10.66 -16.46 0.65
CA GLY A 103 11.13 -17.80 0.25
C GLY A 103 10.29 -18.95 0.82
N ILE A 104 9.68 -18.76 2.00
CA ILE A 104 8.84 -19.76 2.67
C ILE A 104 7.33 -19.52 2.51
N GLY A 105 6.95 -18.58 1.66
CA GLY A 105 5.57 -18.43 1.20
C GLY A 105 4.73 -17.35 1.89
N LEU A 106 5.34 -16.44 2.66
CA LEU A 106 4.70 -15.23 3.14
C LEU A 106 5.15 -14.01 2.31
N PRO A 107 4.33 -13.47 1.40
CA PRO A 107 4.69 -12.29 0.63
C PRO A 107 4.94 -11.09 1.54
N CYS A 108 6.18 -10.60 1.60
CA CYS A 108 6.58 -9.48 2.46
C CYS A 108 7.40 -8.47 1.68
N THR A 109 7.13 -7.18 1.89
CA THR A 109 7.85 -6.07 1.25
C THR A 109 8.10 -4.95 2.25
N ARG A 110 9.34 -4.44 2.34
CA ARG A 110 9.61 -3.20 3.06
C ARG A 110 9.25 -2.01 2.17
N ILE A 111 8.60 -1.03 2.77
CA ILE A 111 8.22 0.24 2.14
C ILE A 111 8.68 1.40 3.01
N GLU A 112 9.05 2.51 2.39
CA GLU A 112 9.50 3.73 3.09
C GLU A 112 8.41 4.80 3.18
N ASN A 113 7.30 4.56 2.47
CA ASN A 113 6.10 5.39 2.47
C ASN A 113 4.88 4.54 2.08
N LEU A 114 3.68 5.10 2.20
CA LEU A 114 2.42 4.40 1.96
C LEU A 114 2.00 4.31 0.48
N ALA A 115 2.77 4.88 -0.46
CA ALA A 115 2.42 4.87 -1.88
C ALA A 115 2.08 3.47 -2.44
N PRO A 116 2.80 2.39 -2.09
CA PRO A 116 2.46 1.04 -2.55
C PRO A 116 1.11 0.52 -2.04
N LEU A 117 0.58 1.09 -0.94
CA LEU A 117 -0.65 0.63 -0.30
C LEU A 117 -1.90 1.44 -0.69
N GLY A 118 -1.73 2.36 -1.60
CA GLY A 118 -2.87 2.83 -2.29
C GLY A 118 -3.14 4.30 -2.37
N ILE A 119 -2.59 5.17 -1.55
CA ILE A 119 -3.25 6.46 -1.52
C ILE A 119 -2.29 7.63 -1.31
N ASP A 120 -1.09 7.56 -1.77
CA ASP A 120 -0.32 8.78 -2.03
C ASP A 120 -0.60 9.33 -3.44
N LEU A 121 -1.89 9.43 -3.76
CA LEU A 121 -2.29 10.40 -4.74
C LEU A 121 -2.41 11.73 -3.98
N SER A 122 -1.62 12.71 -4.33
CA SER A 122 -1.90 14.09 -3.97
C SER A 122 -3.36 14.43 -4.32
N PRO A 123 -4.01 15.46 -3.77
CA PRO A 123 -5.34 15.88 -4.20
C PRO A 123 -5.43 16.05 -5.73
N GLU A 124 -4.33 16.43 -6.37
CA GLU A 124 -4.20 16.53 -7.82
C GLU A 124 -4.21 15.15 -8.48
N ASP A 125 -3.49 14.18 -7.93
CA ASP A 125 -3.45 12.82 -8.46
C ASP A 125 -4.77 12.08 -8.24
N GLU A 126 -5.49 12.34 -7.15
CA GLU A 126 -6.85 11.85 -6.93
C GLU A 126 -7.81 12.39 -8.02
N LEU A 127 -7.72 13.68 -8.32
CA LEU A 127 -8.50 14.28 -9.41
C LEU A 127 -8.13 13.65 -10.75
N ASN A 128 -6.85 13.43 -10.97
CA ASN A 128 -6.33 12.79 -12.18
C ASN A 128 -6.80 11.33 -12.30
N TYR A 129 -6.81 10.58 -11.20
CA TYR A 129 -7.37 9.23 -11.16
C TYR A 129 -8.86 9.23 -11.54
N ARG A 130 -9.68 10.11 -10.94
CA ARG A 130 -11.12 10.21 -11.24
C ARG A 130 -11.37 10.55 -12.71
N ARG A 131 -10.61 11.48 -13.28
CA ARG A 131 -10.69 11.83 -14.72
C ARG A 131 -10.36 10.63 -15.61
N ALA A 132 -9.31 9.85 -15.25
CA ALA A 132 -8.92 8.67 -16.01
C ALA A 132 -10.02 7.58 -15.98
N VAL A 133 -10.61 7.32 -14.79
CA VAL A 133 -11.71 6.37 -14.63
C VAL A 133 -12.95 6.79 -15.41
N GLU A 134 -13.33 8.07 -15.32
CA GLU A 134 -14.47 8.62 -16.05
C GLU A 134 -14.26 8.51 -17.57
N ALA A 135 -13.08 8.88 -18.06
CA ALA A 135 -12.75 8.77 -19.48
C ALA A 135 -12.81 7.32 -19.98
N LEU A 136 -12.26 6.37 -19.20
CA LEU A 136 -12.36 4.94 -19.54
C LEU A 136 -13.82 4.46 -19.53
N GLY A 137 -14.62 4.93 -18.58
CA GLY A 137 -16.05 4.60 -18.46
C GLY A 137 -16.90 5.05 -19.66
N LYS A 138 -16.54 6.18 -20.27
CA LYS A 138 -17.21 6.73 -21.47
C LYS A 138 -16.93 5.92 -22.74
N ILE A 139 -15.89 5.06 -22.75
CA ILE A 139 -15.51 4.25 -23.90
C ILE A 139 -16.25 2.90 -23.84
N PRO A 140 -16.98 2.52 -24.88
CA PRO A 140 -17.59 1.16 -24.96
C PRO A 140 -16.54 0.07 -24.76
N LYS A 141 -16.88 -1.01 -24.05
CA LYS A 141 -15.93 -2.08 -23.69
C LYS A 141 -15.10 -2.58 -24.89
N LYS A 142 -15.72 -2.73 -26.05
CA LYS A 142 -15.06 -3.21 -27.30
C LYS A 142 -14.02 -2.23 -27.87
N SER A 143 -14.09 -0.96 -27.51
CA SER A 143 -13.22 0.11 -28.02
C SER A 143 -12.20 0.60 -27.01
N ARG A 144 -12.17 0.00 -25.81
CA ARG A 144 -11.21 0.37 -24.76
C ARG A 144 -9.78 -0.01 -25.13
N PRO A 145 -8.77 0.66 -24.58
CA PRO A 145 -7.36 0.34 -24.83
C PRO A 145 -7.03 -1.12 -24.53
N HIS A 146 -6.48 -1.88 -25.49
CA HIS A 146 -6.10 -3.29 -25.34
C HIS A 146 -4.61 -3.50 -24.98
N SER A 147 -3.82 -2.44 -24.86
CA SER A 147 -2.43 -2.52 -24.43
C SER A 147 -2.14 -1.49 -23.33
N ARG A 148 -1.14 -1.81 -22.49
CA ARG A 148 -0.64 -0.89 -21.46
C ARG A 148 -0.28 0.48 -22.04
N LEU A 149 0.39 0.51 -23.18
CA LEU A 149 0.80 1.77 -23.83
C LEU A 149 -0.41 2.62 -24.27
N SER A 150 -1.44 2.00 -24.85
CA SER A 150 -2.67 2.73 -25.24
C SER A 150 -3.46 3.23 -24.04
N LEU A 151 -3.47 2.48 -22.93
CA LEU A 151 -4.07 2.92 -21.68
C LEU A 151 -3.32 4.11 -21.07
N ILE A 152 -1.98 4.08 -21.08
CA ILE A 152 -1.11 5.21 -20.67
C ILE A 152 -1.44 6.46 -21.50
N LYS A 153 -1.56 6.33 -22.83
CA LYS A 153 -1.90 7.45 -23.71
C LYS A 153 -3.28 8.02 -23.38
N LEU A 154 -4.27 7.18 -23.09
CA LEU A 154 -5.60 7.63 -22.65
C LEU A 154 -5.50 8.43 -21.34
N ILE A 155 -4.82 7.90 -20.33
CA ILE A 155 -4.64 8.58 -19.05
C ILE A 155 -3.96 9.93 -19.26
N ALA A 156 -2.84 9.97 -20.00
CA ALA A 156 -2.10 11.21 -20.25
C ALA A 156 -2.92 12.25 -21.03
N ALA A 157 -3.78 11.82 -21.95
CA ALA A 157 -4.64 12.70 -22.74
C ALA A 157 -5.74 13.39 -21.92
N THR A 158 -6.16 12.77 -20.81
CA THR A 158 -7.24 13.26 -19.94
C THR A 158 -6.77 14.24 -18.88
N GLN A 159 -5.45 14.44 -18.73
CA GLN A 159 -4.88 15.24 -17.67
C GLN A 159 -4.38 16.62 -18.16
N ARG A 160 -4.52 17.62 -17.29
CA ARG A 160 -3.96 18.96 -17.46
C ARG A 160 -3.48 19.47 -16.09
N PRO A 161 -2.17 19.75 -15.89
CA PRO A 161 -1.04 19.50 -16.78
C PRO A 161 -0.81 18.00 -17.06
N LYS A 162 0.03 17.66 -18.05
CA LYS A 162 0.35 16.27 -18.35
C LYS A 162 1.06 15.62 -17.16
N PRO A 163 0.61 14.45 -16.69
CA PRO A 163 1.24 13.75 -15.57
C PRO A 163 2.61 13.21 -15.99
N ASN A 164 3.53 13.13 -15.03
CA ASN A 164 4.80 12.46 -15.20
C ASN A 164 4.62 10.91 -15.15
N ALA A 165 5.68 10.18 -15.47
CA ALA A 165 5.63 8.71 -15.52
C ALA A 165 5.27 8.08 -14.16
N LEU A 166 5.68 8.70 -13.05
CA LEU A 166 5.42 8.21 -11.71
C LEU A 166 3.93 8.34 -11.34
N GLN A 167 3.33 9.48 -11.68
CA GLN A 167 1.91 9.74 -11.52
C GLN A 167 1.04 8.80 -12.37
N ILE A 168 1.43 8.58 -13.63
CA ILE A 168 0.73 7.63 -14.51
C ILE A 168 0.76 6.21 -13.93
N ASN A 169 1.92 5.76 -13.44
CA ASN A 169 2.06 4.44 -12.85
C ASN A 169 1.23 4.29 -11.57
N ALA A 170 1.16 5.32 -10.73
CA ALA A 170 0.30 5.33 -9.54
C ALA A 170 -1.20 5.21 -9.91
N ILE A 171 -1.65 5.94 -10.93
CA ILE A 171 -3.02 5.86 -11.45
C ILE A 171 -3.31 4.44 -11.97
N LEU A 172 -2.43 3.89 -12.80
CA LEU A 172 -2.58 2.53 -13.36
C LEU A 172 -2.64 1.47 -12.26
N ALA A 173 -1.73 1.52 -11.29
CA ALA A 173 -1.70 0.59 -10.16
C ALA A 173 -3.01 0.63 -9.36
N ARG A 174 -3.58 1.81 -9.16
CA ARG A 174 -4.86 1.96 -8.48
C ARG A 174 -6.04 1.46 -9.32
N MET A 175 -6.08 1.77 -10.61
CA MET A 175 -7.11 1.25 -11.51
C MET A 175 -7.10 -0.28 -11.56
N GLN A 176 -5.91 -0.89 -11.58
CA GLN A 176 -5.74 -2.35 -11.56
C GLN A 176 -6.22 -2.96 -10.24
N ARG A 177 -5.90 -2.34 -9.10
CA ARG A 177 -6.40 -2.75 -7.77
C ARG A 177 -7.92 -2.70 -7.67
N HIS A 178 -8.54 -1.66 -8.23
CA HIS A 178 -10.00 -1.55 -8.31
C HIS A 178 -10.62 -2.45 -9.37
N LYS A 179 -9.80 -3.35 -9.99
CA LYS A 179 -10.23 -4.32 -11.01
C LYS A 179 -10.92 -3.67 -12.22
N LEU A 180 -10.55 -2.42 -12.54
CA LEU A 180 -11.05 -1.72 -13.72
C LEU A 180 -10.48 -2.31 -15.00
N PHE A 181 -9.33 -2.96 -14.92
CA PHE A 181 -8.70 -3.76 -15.95
C PHE A 181 -7.75 -4.79 -15.34
N TYR A 182 -7.33 -5.75 -16.16
CA TYR A 182 -6.30 -6.74 -15.85
C TYR A 182 -5.16 -6.61 -16.85
N LEU A 183 -3.91 -6.61 -16.35
CA LEU A 183 -2.71 -6.58 -17.16
C LEU A 183 -2.11 -7.98 -17.21
N ARG A 184 -1.81 -8.50 -18.42
CA ARG A 184 -1.12 -9.76 -18.65
C ARG A 184 0.39 -9.52 -18.77
N GLU A 185 1.19 -10.59 -18.73
CA GLU A 185 2.66 -10.52 -18.84
C GLU A 185 3.13 -9.93 -20.19
N ASP A 186 2.34 -10.07 -21.24
CA ASP A 186 2.58 -9.52 -22.58
C ASP A 186 2.13 -8.05 -22.74
N ASP A 187 1.89 -7.34 -21.64
CA ASP A 187 1.35 -5.96 -21.64
C ASP A 187 -0.06 -5.82 -22.27
N THR A 188 -0.77 -6.92 -22.50
CA THR A 188 -2.16 -6.89 -22.96
C THR A 188 -3.10 -6.51 -21.82
N VAL A 189 -4.08 -5.64 -22.12
CA VAL A 189 -5.10 -5.16 -21.17
C VAL A 189 -6.42 -5.84 -21.48
N SER A 190 -7.07 -6.42 -20.46
CA SER A 190 -8.41 -6.98 -20.52
C SER A 190 -9.32 -6.36 -19.46
N TYR A 191 -10.63 -6.33 -19.75
CA TYR A 191 -11.67 -5.73 -18.91
C TYR A 191 -12.67 -6.82 -18.49
N GLY A 192 -13.00 -6.84 -17.21
CA GLY A 192 -14.04 -7.73 -16.68
C GLY A 192 -15.46 -7.31 -17.06
#